data_a236b5b576b1558991379cafe98854a8
#
_entry.id   a236b5b576b1558991379cafe98854a8
#
_cell.length_a   1.000
_cell.length_b   1.000
_cell.length_c   1.000
_cell.angle_alpha   90.00
_cell.angle_beta   90.00
_cell.angle_gamma   90.00
#
_symmetry.space_group_name_H-M   'P 1'
#
loop_
_entity.id
_entity.type
_entity.pdbx_description
1 polymer ?
#
loop_
_entity_poly.entity_id
_entity_poly.type
_entity_poly.pdbx_seq_one_letter_code
_entity_poly.pdbx_strand_id
1 'polypeptide(L)'
;MSDEMLSQEEIEALLRGETLEGKSVDTMTNDIKTDDVFNIEEYLSPIEQDALGEVGNISFGSSATALSALLGQKVDITTPSLSMINRNKLEEEFPHPYVAIQVEYTVGLIGMNLLVIKQSDAAIIADLILGGDGLNVKPELGELQLSAVQEAMNQMMGSAATSMSTVFNK
;
A
#
# COMPACT_ATOMS: atom_id res chain seq x y z
N MET A 1 21.34 37.44 26.08
CA MET A 1 21.59 36.28 25.23
C MET A 1 22.64 35.46 25.95
N SER A 2 22.20 34.51 26.73
CA SER A 2 23.10 33.61 27.46
C SER A 2 23.06 32.29 26.70
N ASP A 3 24.18 31.96 26.07
CA ASP A 3 24.38 30.61 25.53
C ASP A 3 24.47 29.66 26.72
N GLU A 4 23.39 28.92 26.97
CA GLU A 4 23.42 27.76 27.85
C GLU A 4 24.03 26.58 27.07
N MET A 5 25.36 26.56 27.04
CA MET A 5 26.05 25.34 26.63
C MET A 5 25.95 24.33 27.79
N LEU A 6 25.41 23.15 27.50
CA LEU A 6 25.37 22.04 28.43
C LEU A 6 26.78 21.72 28.96
N SER A 7 26.89 21.50 30.27
CA SER A 7 28.15 21.12 30.88
C SER A 7 28.53 19.68 30.43
N GLN A 8 29.81 19.37 30.49
CA GLN A 8 30.32 18.06 30.09
C GLN A 8 29.75 16.93 30.93
N GLU A 9 29.39 17.23 32.19
CA GLU A 9 28.72 16.29 33.12
C GLU A 9 27.27 16.01 32.71
N GLU A 10 26.53 17.03 32.21
CA GLU A 10 25.17 16.88 31.70
C GLU A 10 25.14 16.07 30.39
N ILE A 11 26.16 16.23 29.55
CA ILE A 11 26.30 15.46 28.33
C ILE A 11 26.61 13.97 28.64
N GLU A 12 27.46 13.70 29.62
CA GLU A 12 27.76 12.33 30.07
C GLU A 12 26.56 11.66 30.75
N ALA A 13 25.77 12.39 31.54
CA ALA A 13 24.56 11.87 32.15
C ALA A 13 23.51 11.49 31.09
N LEU A 14 23.34 12.32 30.06
CA LEU A 14 22.46 12.03 28.92
C LEU A 14 22.90 10.80 28.12
N LEU A 15 24.20 10.61 27.95
CA LEU A 15 24.76 9.44 27.26
C LEU A 15 24.63 8.13 28.07
N ARG A 16 24.52 8.22 29.42
CA ARG A 16 24.31 7.08 30.31
C ARG A 16 22.83 6.75 30.53
N GLY A 17 21.89 7.59 30.02
CA GLY A 17 20.45 7.40 30.22
C GLY A 17 19.99 7.66 31.67
N GLU A 18 20.75 8.42 32.44
CA GLU A 18 20.38 8.83 33.81
C GLU A 18 19.59 10.13 33.72
N THR A 19 18.34 10.13 34.18
CA THR A 19 17.50 11.31 34.33
C THR A 19 17.96 12.13 35.53
N LEU A 20 18.41 13.36 35.25
CA LEU A 20 18.61 14.36 36.33
C LEU A 20 17.25 14.76 36.93
N GLU A 21 17.01 14.40 38.16
CA GLU A 21 15.85 14.86 38.94
C GLU A 21 15.87 16.39 39.07
N GLY A 22 14.82 17.02 38.57
CA GLY A 22 14.48 18.36 39.04
C GLY A 22 14.26 19.46 38.02
N LYS A 23 13.74 19.18 36.81
CA LYS A 23 12.92 20.16 36.03
C LYS A 23 12.02 19.37 35.10
N SER A 24 10.71 19.50 35.33
CA SER A 24 9.67 19.02 34.38
C SER A 24 9.86 19.75 33.05
N VAL A 25 10.62 19.14 32.18
CA VAL A 25 10.47 19.37 30.76
C VAL A 25 9.25 18.53 30.39
N ASP A 26 8.15 19.18 30.00
CA ASP A 26 7.09 18.56 29.25
C ASP A 26 7.72 18.01 27.96
N THR A 27 8.36 16.88 28.11
CA THR A 27 8.69 16.03 26.97
C THR A 27 7.35 15.54 26.49
N MET A 28 6.88 16.10 25.38
CA MET A 28 5.93 15.43 24.51
C MET A 28 6.59 14.13 24.04
N THR A 29 6.73 13.17 24.95
CA THR A 29 6.68 11.77 24.56
C THR A 29 5.27 11.59 24.05
N ASN A 30 5.13 11.70 22.72
CA ASN A 30 4.02 11.05 22.07
C ASN A 30 4.02 9.62 22.61
N ASP A 31 3.17 9.36 23.60
CA ASP A 31 2.63 8.05 23.84
C ASP A 31 2.02 7.63 22.51
N ILE A 32 2.79 6.91 21.70
CA ILE A 32 2.28 6.15 20.58
C ILE A 32 1.38 5.12 21.23
N LYS A 33 0.12 5.50 21.40
CA LYS A 33 -0.94 4.58 21.78
C LYS A 33 -0.94 3.52 20.69
N THR A 34 -0.66 2.31 21.09
CA THR A 34 -0.56 1.11 20.24
C THR A 34 -1.90 0.70 19.59
N ASP A 35 -2.90 1.58 19.61
CA ASP A 35 -4.22 1.38 19.03
C ASP A 35 -4.65 2.54 18.10
N ASP A 36 -3.71 3.21 17.44
CA ASP A 36 -4.05 4.25 16.47
C ASP A 36 -4.75 3.63 15.25
N VAL A 37 -6.04 3.47 15.37
CA VAL A 37 -6.93 3.42 14.20
C VAL A 37 -6.88 4.81 13.60
N PHE A 38 -6.14 5.00 12.51
CA PHE A 38 -6.12 6.27 11.81
C PHE A 38 -7.52 6.57 11.28
N ASN A 39 -8.10 7.68 11.76
CA ASN A 39 -9.36 8.14 11.22
C ASN A 39 -9.08 8.89 9.91
N ILE A 40 -9.54 8.36 8.80
CA ILE A 40 -9.37 8.97 7.48
C ILE A 40 -9.92 10.40 7.41
N GLU A 41 -10.96 10.72 8.19
CA GLU A 41 -11.60 12.04 8.22
C GLU A 41 -10.70 13.15 8.78
N GLU A 42 -9.65 12.79 9.52
CA GLU A 42 -8.64 13.75 10.01
C GLU A 42 -7.68 14.23 8.90
N TYR A 43 -7.58 13.46 7.82
CA TYR A 43 -6.64 13.69 6.72
C TYR A 43 -7.33 14.08 5.43
N LEU A 44 -8.52 13.55 5.18
CA LEU A 44 -9.28 13.73 3.95
C LEU A 44 -10.73 14.10 4.26
N SER A 45 -11.19 15.19 3.69
CA SER A 45 -12.61 15.54 3.72
C SER A 45 -13.46 14.49 2.96
N PRO A 46 -14.76 14.36 3.23
CA PRO A 46 -15.64 13.44 2.51
C PRO A 46 -15.57 13.60 0.97
N ILE A 47 -15.46 14.82 0.48
CA ILE A 47 -15.36 15.12 -0.96
C ILE A 47 -14.04 14.58 -1.53
N GLU A 48 -12.94 14.69 -0.79
CA GLU A 48 -11.65 14.16 -1.22
C GLU A 48 -11.64 12.63 -1.19
N GLN A 49 -12.31 12.02 -0.23
CA GLN A 49 -12.50 10.58 -0.17
C GLN A 49 -13.30 10.08 -1.37
N ASP A 50 -14.41 10.72 -1.70
CA ASP A 50 -15.24 10.40 -2.86
C ASP A 50 -14.44 10.56 -4.17
N ALA A 51 -13.69 11.65 -4.29
CA ALA A 51 -12.86 11.91 -5.47
C ALA A 51 -11.77 10.84 -5.64
N LEU A 52 -11.09 10.43 -4.57
CA LEU A 52 -10.09 9.36 -4.61
C LEU A 52 -10.74 8.01 -4.92
N GLY A 53 -11.90 7.73 -4.35
CA GLY A 53 -12.69 6.53 -4.66
C GLY A 53 -13.04 6.44 -6.14
N GLU A 54 -13.47 7.56 -6.74
CA GLU A 54 -13.82 7.61 -8.16
C GLU A 54 -12.58 7.45 -9.07
N VAL A 55 -11.47 8.09 -8.74
CA VAL A 55 -10.19 7.87 -9.45
C VAL A 55 -9.78 6.40 -9.37
N GLY A 56 -9.90 5.77 -8.21
CA GLY A 56 -9.67 4.35 -8.03
C GLY A 56 -10.60 3.50 -8.90
N ASN A 57 -11.89 3.81 -8.88
CA ASN A 57 -12.91 3.08 -9.65
C ASN A 57 -12.63 3.14 -11.17
N ILE A 58 -12.35 4.33 -11.71
CA ILE A 58 -12.03 4.52 -13.13
C ILE A 58 -10.73 3.77 -13.50
N SER A 59 -9.70 3.89 -12.69
CA SER A 59 -8.38 3.29 -12.95
C SER A 59 -8.46 1.77 -12.89
N PHE A 60 -9.05 1.22 -11.85
CA PHE A 60 -9.22 -0.23 -11.70
C PHE A 60 -10.25 -0.83 -12.66
N GLY A 61 -11.26 -0.07 -13.09
CA GLY A 61 -12.19 -0.49 -14.13
C GLY A 61 -11.48 -0.75 -15.46
N SER A 62 -10.57 0.15 -15.84
CA SER A 62 -9.68 -0.05 -17.00
C SER A 62 -8.77 -1.27 -16.82
N SER A 63 -8.23 -1.44 -15.63
CA SER A 63 -7.36 -2.57 -15.28
C SER A 63 -8.08 -3.90 -15.37
N ALA A 64 -9.33 -3.97 -14.90
CA ALA A 64 -10.17 -5.17 -14.99
C ALA A 64 -10.43 -5.57 -16.44
N THR A 65 -10.60 -4.59 -17.34
CA THR A 65 -10.75 -4.85 -18.78
C THR A 65 -9.48 -5.44 -19.37
N ALA A 66 -8.31 -4.89 -19.04
CA ALA A 66 -7.03 -5.42 -19.50
C ALA A 66 -6.79 -6.85 -18.98
N LEU A 67 -7.09 -7.07 -17.69
CA LEU A 67 -6.96 -8.39 -17.09
C LEU A 67 -7.93 -9.40 -17.69
N SER A 68 -9.17 -9.00 -17.98
CA SER A 68 -10.15 -9.85 -18.67
C SER A 68 -9.67 -10.31 -20.04
N ALA A 69 -9.06 -9.41 -20.80
CA ALA A 69 -8.51 -9.73 -22.12
C ALA A 69 -7.33 -10.72 -22.01
N LEU A 70 -6.47 -10.54 -21.02
CA LEU A 70 -5.32 -11.41 -20.81
C LEU A 70 -5.73 -12.82 -20.34
N LEU A 71 -6.70 -12.90 -19.43
CA LEU A 71 -7.15 -14.17 -18.85
C LEU A 71 -8.15 -14.93 -19.76
N GLY A 72 -8.73 -14.27 -20.77
CA GLY A 72 -9.84 -14.83 -21.56
C GLY A 72 -11.10 -15.08 -20.72
N GLN A 73 -11.20 -14.47 -19.55
CA GLN A 73 -12.29 -14.60 -18.61
C GLN A 73 -12.75 -13.21 -18.17
N LYS A 74 -14.06 -13.08 -17.88
CA LYS A 74 -14.59 -11.81 -17.40
C LYS A 74 -14.09 -11.53 -15.97
N VAL A 75 -13.45 -10.40 -15.80
CA VAL A 75 -13.05 -9.88 -14.48
C VAL A 75 -13.93 -8.66 -14.16
N ASP A 76 -14.64 -8.73 -13.08
CA ASP A 76 -15.43 -7.62 -12.55
C ASP A 76 -14.79 -7.11 -11.26
N ILE A 77 -14.76 -5.80 -11.10
CA ILE A 77 -14.37 -5.16 -9.84
C ILE A 77 -15.60 -4.55 -9.18
N THR A 78 -15.65 -4.63 -7.87
CA THR A 78 -16.66 -3.94 -7.06
C THR A 78 -16.22 -2.50 -6.77
N THR A 79 -17.15 -1.66 -6.34
CA THR A 79 -16.85 -0.29 -5.91
C THR A 79 -15.77 -0.31 -4.82
N PRO A 80 -14.66 0.41 -5.00
CA PRO A 80 -13.61 0.45 -4.01
C PRO A 80 -14.06 1.19 -2.75
N SER A 81 -13.54 0.76 -1.61
CA SER A 81 -13.64 1.50 -0.35
C SER A 81 -12.26 2.04 0.05
N LEU A 82 -12.25 3.22 0.66
CA LEU A 82 -11.03 3.83 1.18
C LEU A 82 -10.91 3.57 2.67
N SER A 83 -9.71 3.20 3.11
CA SER A 83 -9.35 3.12 4.51
C SER A 83 -7.92 3.59 4.71
N MET A 84 -7.59 4.00 5.93
CA MET A 84 -6.21 4.31 6.31
C MET A 84 -5.64 3.16 7.12
N ILE A 85 -4.44 2.74 6.76
CA ILE A 85 -3.73 1.65 7.43
C ILE A 85 -2.38 2.17 7.94
N ASN A 86 -2.02 1.82 9.16
CA ASN A 86 -0.68 2.06 9.65
C ASN A 86 0.30 1.13 8.93
N ARG A 87 1.34 1.70 8.33
CA ARG A 87 2.36 0.93 7.62
C ARG A 87 3.00 -0.17 8.49
N ASN A 88 3.11 0.08 9.78
CA ASN A 88 3.69 -0.89 10.72
C ASN A 88 2.74 -2.05 11.07
N LYS A 89 1.43 -1.92 10.75
CA LYS A 89 0.40 -2.94 10.97
C LYS A 89 -0.02 -3.68 9.68
N LEU A 90 0.69 -3.48 8.59
CA LEU A 90 0.39 -4.12 7.30
C LEU A 90 0.31 -5.66 7.41
N GLU A 91 1.20 -6.28 8.18
CA GLU A 91 1.20 -7.74 8.38
C GLU A 91 -0.02 -8.23 9.18
N GLU A 92 -0.52 -7.40 10.11
CA GLU A 92 -1.72 -7.72 10.90
C GLU A 92 -2.99 -7.57 10.06
N GLU A 93 -3.03 -6.58 9.17
CA GLU A 93 -4.15 -6.33 8.26
C GLU A 93 -4.26 -7.41 7.17
N PHE A 94 -3.12 -7.99 6.77
CA PHE A 94 -3.07 -9.05 5.77
C PHE A 94 -2.55 -10.38 6.36
N PRO A 95 -3.35 -11.08 7.21
CA PRO A 95 -2.90 -12.27 7.94
C PRO A 95 -2.75 -13.53 7.08
N HIS A 96 -3.16 -13.52 5.84
CA HIS A 96 -3.04 -14.65 4.92
C HIS A 96 -1.80 -14.52 4.03
N PRO A 97 -1.34 -15.61 3.40
CA PRO A 97 -0.28 -15.49 2.41
C PRO A 97 -0.76 -14.66 1.21
N TYR A 98 -0.04 -13.59 0.92
CA TYR A 98 -0.29 -12.67 -0.18
C TYR A 98 0.91 -12.57 -1.13
N VAL A 99 0.63 -12.20 -2.36
CA VAL A 99 1.61 -11.73 -3.32
C VAL A 99 1.55 -10.21 -3.32
N ALA A 100 2.66 -9.55 -3.03
CA ALA A 100 2.76 -8.11 -3.04
C ALA A 100 3.61 -7.66 -4.24
N ILE A 101 3.06 -6.75 -5.05
CA ILE A 101 3.73 -6.20 -6.23
C ILE A 101 3.87 -4.70 -6.03
N GLN A 102 5.11 -4.24 -5.99
CA GLN A 102 5.45 -2.83 -5.85
C GLN A 102 5.60 -2.20 -7.23
N VAL A 103 4.90 -1.07 -7.44
CA VAL A 103 4.99 -0.25 -8.65
C VAL A 103 5.35 1.17 -8.26
N GLU A 104 6.34 1.74 -8.91
CA GLU A 104 6.77 3.12 -8.70
C GLU A 104 6.32 3.99 -9.87
N TYR A 105 5.74 5.14 -9.53
CA TYR A 105 5.39 6.15 -10.54
C TYR A 105 6.62 6.98 -10.89
N THR A 106 6.90 7.15 -12.18
CA THR A 106 8.10 7.84 -12.65
C THR A 106 7.82 9.22 -13.25
N VAL A 107 6.61 9.46 -13.74
CA VAL A 107 6.21 10.72 -14.39
C VAL A 107 4.77 11.06 -14.00
N GLY A 108 4.50 12.33 -13.74
CA GLY A 108 3.17 12.87 -13.45
C GLY A 108 2.69 12.70 -12.02
N LEU A 109 2.94 11.55 -11.42
CA LEU A 109 2.70 11.24 -10.01
C LEU A 109 4.03 10.88 -9.35
N ILE A 110 4.14 11.16 -8.06
CA ILE A 110 5.30 10.79 -7.24
C ILE A 110 4.80 9.85 -6.14
N GLY A 111 5.43 8.70 -6.04
CA GLY A 111 5.13 7.74 -4.99
C GLY A 111 5.15 6.31 -5.47
N MET A 112 4.82 5.43 -4.55
CA MET A 112 4.82 4.00 -4.73
C MET A 112 3.40 3.46 -4.53
N ASN A 113 3.00 2.55 -5.39
CA ASN A 113 1.79 1.75 -5.24
C ASN A 113 2.17 0.33 -4.86
N LEU A 114 1.48 -0.24 -3.90
CA LEU A 114 1.63 -1.63 -3.49
C LEU A 114 0.32 -2.36 -3.78
N LEU A 115 0.36 -3.29 -4.73
CA LEU A 115 -0.75 -4.20 -5.00
C LEU A 115 -0.60 -5.44 -4.13
N VAL A 116 -1.64 -5.78 -3.40
CA VAL A 116 -1.67 -6.95 -2.52
C VAL A 116 -2.78 -7.89 -2.98
N ILE A 117 -2.41 -9.10 -3.36
CA ILE A 117 -3.32 -10.11 -3.90
C ILE A 117 -3.20 -11.37 -3.07
N LYS A 118 -4.31 -12.04 -2.77
CA LYS A 118 -4.26 -13.34 -2.10
C LYS A 118 -3.48 -14.34 -2.95
N GLN A 119 -2.65 -15.14 -2.31
CA GLN A 119 -1.84 -16.14 -3.00
C GLN A 119 -2.71 -17.14 -3.79
N SER A 120 -3.88 -17.52 -3.27
CA SER A 120 -4.85 -18.35 -3.98
C SER A 120 -5.31 -17.73 -5.30
N ASP A 121 -5.61 -16.43 -5.27
CA ASP A 121 -6.10 -15.71 -6.46
C ASP A 121 -4.97 -15.51 -7.48
N ALA A 122 -3.75 -15.22 -7.00
CA ALA A 122 -2.57 -15.17 -7.83
C ALA A 122 -2.30 -16.52 -8.53
N ALA A 123 -2.49 -17.63 -7.83
CA ALA A 123 -2.35 -18.95 -8.42
C ALA A 123 -3.38 -19.23 -9.53
N ILE A 124 -4.64 -18.81 -9.34
CA ILE A 124 -5.69 -18.91 -10.37
C ILE A 124 -5.33 -18.04 -11.60
N ILE A 125 -4.90 -16.80 -11.36
CA ILE A 125 -4.46 -15.90 -12.43
C ILE A 125 -3.31 -16.53 -13.22
N ALA A 126 -2.31 -17.07 -12.54
CA ALA A 126 -1.18 -17.74 -13.18
C ALA A 126 -1.60 -18.94 -14.02
N ASP A 127 -2.49 -19.79 -13.48
CA ASP A 127 -2.99 -20.97 -14.18
C ASP A 127 -3.72 -20.59 -15.47
N LEU A 128 -4.62 -19.61 -15.42
CA LEU A 128 -5.34 -19.11 -16.59
C LEU A 128 -4.39 -18.54 -17.66
N ILE A 129 -3.37 -17.79 -17.28
CA ILE A 129 -2.37 -17.24 -18.21
C ILE A 129 -1.55 -18.36 -18.87
N LEU A 130 -1.24 -19.41 -18.12
CA LEU A 130 -0.48 -20.57 -18.60
C LEU A 130 -1.34 -21.56 -19.40
N GLY A 131 -2.63 -21.27 -19.62
CA GLY A 131 -3.53 -22.06 -20.44
C GLY A 131 -4.33 -23.10 -19.69
N GLY A 132 -4.37 -23.01 -18.33
CA GLY A 132 -5.25 -23.81 -17.48
C GLY A 132 -6.69 -23.30 -17.49
N ASP A 133 -7.51 -23.93 -16.67
CA ASP A 133 -8.95 -23.61 -16.52
C ASP A 133 -9.30 -22.83 -15.25
N GLY A 134 -8.30 -22.56 -14.41
CA GLY A 134 -8.44 -21.87 -13.12
C GLY A 134 -9.14 -22.71 -12.04
N LEU A 135 -9.41 -23.98 -12.29
CA LEU A 135 -10.12 -24.88 -11.37
C LEU A 135 -9.13 -25.78 -10.64
N ASN A 136 -9.39 -26.02 -9.34
CA ASN A 136 -8.59 -26.90 -8.49
C ASN A 136 -7.07 -26.55 -8.46
N VAL A 137 -6.76 -25.27 -8.60
CA VAL A 137 -5.39 -24.75 -8.60
C VAL A 137 -4.81 -24.86 -7.18
N LYS A 138 -3.57 -25.35 -7.09
CA LYS A 138 -2.83 -25.34 -5.82
C LYS A 138 -2.30 -23.93 -5.54
N PRO A 139 -2.32 -23.46 -4.30
CA PRO A 139 -1.91 -22.09 -3.97
C PRO A 139 -0.39 -21.89 -4.04
N GLU A 140 0.41 -22.94 -4.18
CA GLU A 140 1.88 -22.82 -4.29
C GLU A 140 2.26 -22.16 -5.61
N LEU A 141 3.04 -21.08 -5.54
CA LEU A 141 3.55 -20.36 -6.68
C LEU A 141 5.03 -20.67 -6.89
N GLY A 142 5.35 -21.31 -8.00
CA GLY A 142 6.73 -21.46 -8.48
C GLY A 142 7.16 -20.23 -9.31
N GLU A 143 8.39 -20.22 -9.78
CA GLU A 143 8.96 -19.11 -10.55
C GLU A 143 8.16 -18.77 -11.81
N LEU A 144 7.68 -19.77 -12.52
CA LEU A 144 6.87 -19.57 -13.74
C LEU A 144 5.54 -18.91 -13.43
N GLN A 145 4.85 -19.37 -12.39
CA GLN A 145 3.59 -18.78 -11.94
C GLN A 145 3.78 -17.34 -11.45
N LEU A 146 4.82 -17.07 -10.68
CA LEU A 146 5.15 -15.71 -10.24
C LEU A 146 5.44 -14.79 -11.42
N SER A 147 6.16 -15.25 -12.45
CA SER A 147 6.41 -14.49 -13.66
C SER A 147 5.12 -14.19 -14.44
N ALA A 148 4.20 -15.16 -14.52
CA ALA A 148 2.89 -14.96 -15.13
C ALA A 148 2.03 -13.94 -14.38
N VAL A 149 1.99 -14.01 -13.06
CA VAL A 149 1.29 -13.02 -12.22
C VAL A 149 1.91 -11.63 -12.39
N GLN A 150 3.23 -11.53 -12.39
CA GLN A 150 3.92 -10.25 -12.58
C GLN A 150 3.56 -9.61 -13.92
N GLU A 151 3.51 -10.40 -15.01
CA GLU A 151 3.11 -9.90 -16.34
C GLU A 151 1.66 -9.42 -16.32
N ALA A 152 0.73 -10.17 -15.70
CA ALA A 152 -0.65 -9.76 -15.57
C ALA A 152 -0.77 -8.42 -14.84
N MET A 153 -0.05 -8.27 -13.73
CA MET A 153 -0.07 -7.04 -12.94
C MET A 153 0.57 -5.86 -13.67
N ASN A 154 1.62 -6.09 -14.45
CA ASN A 154 2.23 -5.06 -15.29
C ASN A 154 1.24 -4.53 -16.34
N GLN A 155 0.51 -5.41 -17.01
CA GLN A 155 -0.50 -5.00 -17.98
C GLN A 155 -1.69 -4.29 -17.33
N MET A 156 -2.14 -4.79 -16.20
CA MET A 156 -3.19 -4.18 -15.39
C MET A 156 -2.80 -2.76 -14.96
N MET A 157 -1.60 -2.59 -14.42
CA MET A 157 -1.10 -1.29 -13.96
C MET A 157 -0.81 -0.33 -15.11
N GLY A 158 -0.35 -0.82 -16.25
CA GLY A 158 -0.21 -0.01 -17.47
C GLY A 158 -1.54 0.59 -17.91
N SER A 159 -2.62 -0.20 -17.85
CA SER A 159 -3.97 0.28 -18.13
C SER A 159 -4.47 1.29 -17.09
N ALA A 160 -4.24 1.02 -15.81
CA ALA A 160 -4.57 1.95 -14.72
C ALA A 160 -3.83 3.29 -14.88
N ALA A 161 -2.52 3.24 -15.15
CA ALA A 161 -1.70 4.44 -15.35
C ALA A 161 -2.20 5.28 -16.52
N THR A 162 -2.60 4.65 -17.63
CA THR A 162 -3.18 5.33 -18.79
C THR A 162 -4.49 6.03 -18.43
N SER A 163 -5.36 5.36 -17.66
CA SER A 163 -6.61 5.96 -17.16
C SER A 163 -6.34 7.14 -16.24
N MET A 164 -5.43 7.00 -15.29
CA MET A 164 -5.05 8.09 -14.39
C MET A 164 -4.44 9.28 -15.16
N SER A 165 -3.57 9.01 -16.13
CA SER A 165 -3.01 10.03 -17.03
C SER A 165 -4.11 10.83 -17.72
N THR A 166 -5.15 10.15 -18.19
CA THR A 166 -6.30 10.81 -18.83
C THR A 166 -7.11 11.65 -17.86
N VAL A 167 -7.39 11.13 -16.64
CA VAL A 167 -8.15 11.84 -15.60
C VAL A 167 -7.41 13.10 -15.13
N PHE A 168 -6.10 12.98 -14.92
CA PHE A 168 -5.29 14.09 -14.42
C PHE A 168 -4.69 14.98 -15.51
N ASN A 169 -4.86 14.61 -16.77
CA ASN A 169 -4.26 15.30 -17.93
C ASN A 169 -2.74 15.48 -17.76
N LYS A 170 -2.06 14.41 -17.39
CA LYS A 170 -0.61 14.35 -17.09
C LYS A 170 0.08 13.24 -17.88
#